data_e9062cc8e8d92467d270e3d5b57403e8
#
_entry.id   e9062cc8e8d92467d270e3d5b57403e8
#
_cell.length_a   1.000
_cell.length_b   1.000
_cell.length_c   1.000
_cell.angle_alpha   90.00
_cell.angle_beta   90.00
_cell.angle_gamma   90.00
#
_symmetry.space_group_name_H-M   'P 1'
#
loop_
_entity.id
_entity.type
_entity.pdbx_description
1 polymer ?
#
loop_
_entity_poly.entity_id
_entity_poly.type
_entity_poly.pdbx_seq_one_letter_code
_entity_poly.pdbx_strand_id
1 'polypeptide(L)'
;MVIGSTVGPTVFVKISGYSTSQISRELKVQLVEEFGRIPNKLKLLNCVGGGSSAYGFWSEFIDYDKKQVQLIGVEAGGSKNSKLHAAPLSNNSKLGILHGAKAYCIQDNDGQIGETESLSSGLDYPSVSPLHCFLKDTGRAEYTSATDEEALNAYKLVSKLENISPSLEPSHAFATAISLAPKLSKDTILCIDSCGHSLKDSD
;
A
#
# COMPACT_ATOMS: atom_id res chain seq x y z
N MET A 1 -12.07 -15.40 -16.53
CA MET A 1 -10.94 -15.30 -15.59
C MET A 1 -10.91 -13.88 -15.07
N VAL A 2 -11.04 -13.70 -13.76
CA VAL A 2 -10.95 -12.37 -13.12
C VAL A 2 -9.51 -12.21 -12.65
N ILE A 3 -8.84 -11.14 -13.08
CA ILE A 3 -7.48 -10.80 -12.65
C ILE A 3 -7.59 -9.54 -11.80
N GLY A 4 -7.38 -9.68 -10.50
CA GLY A 4 -7.50 -8.55 -9.55
C GLY A 4 -6.22 -8.19 -8.80
N SER A 5 -5.14 -8.98 -8.98
CA SER A 5 -3.89 -8.76 -8.22
C SER A 5 -2.67 -8.68 -9.15
N THR A 6 -1.63 -8.01 -8.67
CA THR A 6 -0.28 -8.02 -9.28
C THR A 6 0.60 -9.13 -8.71
N VAL A 7 0.06 -10.01 -7.89
CA VAL A 7 0.77 -11.22 -7.42
C VAL A 7 0.76 -12.27 -8.53
N GLY A 8 1.94 -12.76 -8.88
CA GLY A 8 2.10 -13.77 -9.91
C GLY A 8 3.10 -13.38 -11.01
N PRO A 9 3.12 -14.12 -12.14
CA PRO A 9 4.02 -13.85 -13.25
C PRO A 9 3.88 -12.45 -13.85
N THR A 10 4.95 -11.94 -14.43
CA THR A 10 5.08 -10.57 -14.98
C THR A 10 3.93 -10.17 -15.93
N VAL A 11 3.35 -11.10 -16.67
CA VAL A 11 2.23 -10.81 -17.58
C VAL A 11 1.00 -10.30 -16.81
N PHE A 12 0.70 -10.90 -15.66
CA PHE A 12 -0.42 -10.46 -14.82
C PHE A 12 -0.14 -9.10 -14.17
N VAL A 13 1.10 -8.87 -13.74
CA VAL A 13 1.55 -7.57 -13.20
C VAL A 13 1.33 -6.47 -14.23
N LYS A 14 1.72 -6.71 -15.50
CA LYS A 14 1.55 -5.72 -16.59
C LYS A 14 0.08 -5.43 -16.89
N ILE A 15 -0.77 -6.46 -16.98
CA ILE A 15 -2.20 -6.29 -17.29
C ILE A 15 -2.90 -5.53 -16.17
N SER A 16 -2.74 -5.98 -14.92
CA SER A 16 -3.34 -5.31 -13.76
C SER A 16 -2.80 -3.89 -13.59
N GLY A 17 -1.49 -3.70 -13.74
CA GLY A 17 -0.85 -2.40 -13.63
C GLY A 17 -1.31 -1.41 -14.68
N TYR A 18 -1.52 -1.84 -15.93
CA TYR A 18 -2.07 -0.97 -16.97
C TYR A 18 -3.46 -0.45 -16.61
N SER A 19 -4.34 -1.33 -16.11
CA SER A 19 -5.69 -0.94 -15.71
C SER A 19 -5.70 0.02 -14.52
N THR A 20 -4.86 -0.21 -13.51
CA THR A 20 -4.81 0.60 -12.29
C THR A 20 -4.00 1.90 -12.46
N SER A 21 -3.12 1.99 -13.46
CA SER A 21 -2.28 3.18 -13.72
C SER A 21 -3.06 4.43 -14.12
N GLN A 22 -4.36 4.29 -14.45
CA GLN A 22 -5.21 5.45 -14.70
C GLN A 22 -5.24 6.39 -13.49
N ILE A 23 -5.23 5.86 -12.27
CA ILE A 23 -5.21 6.64 -11.01
C ILE A 23 -3.99 7.57 -10.98
N SER A 24 -2.80 7.07 -11.27
CA SER A 24 -1.58 7.90 -11.25
C SER A 24 -1.52 8.94 -12.37
N ARG A 25 -2.07 8.61 -13.55
CA ARG A 25 -2.15 9.58 -14.66
C ARG A 25 -3.04 10.76 -14.31
N GLU A 26 -4.22 10.49 -13.75
CA GLU A 26 -5.13 11.54 -13.30
C GLU A 26 -4.54 12.35 -12.15
N LEU A 27 -3.95 11.70 -11.15
CA LEU A 27 -3.27 12.39 -10.06
C LEU A 27 -2.15 13.32 -10.57
N LYS A 28 -1.37 12.86 -11.55
CA LYS A 28 -0.28 13.67 -12.13
C LYS A 28 -0.82 14.94 -12.80
N VAL A 29 -1.93 14.82 -13.51
CA VAL A 29 -2.60 16.00 -14.14
C VAL A 29 -3.11 16.94 -13.06
N GLN A 30 -3.84 16.43 -12.05
CA GLN A 30 -4.38 17.23 -10.96
C GLN A 30 -3.29 17.95 -10.16
N LEU A 31 -2.16 17.29 -9.89
CA LEU A 31 -1.03 17.93 -9.20
C LEU A 31 -0.42 19.08 -10.02
N VAL A 32 -0.35 18.92 -11.34
CA VAL A 32 0.14 20.00 -12.22
C VAL A 32 -0.87 21.15 -12.31
N GLU A 33 -2.14 20.85 -12.37
CA GLU A 33 -3.23 21.87 -12.37
C GLU A 33 -3.23 22.68 -11.08
N GLU A 34 -3.11 22.02 -9.91
CA GLU A 34 -3.16 22.66 -8.60
C GLU A 34 -1.88 23.43 -8.26
N PHE A 35 -0.70 22.85 -8.55
CA PHE A 35 0.59 23.40 -8.12
C PHE A 35 1.45 23.97 -9.25
N GLY A 36 0.98 23.94 -10.50
CA GLY A 36 1.73 24.35 -11.70
C GLY A 36 2.86 23.38 -12.09
N ARG A 37 3.14 22.38 -11.26
CA ARG A 37 4.19 21.35 -11.45
C ARG A 37 4.00 20.19 -10.46
N ILE A 38 4.72 19.10 -10.67
CA ILE A 38 4.84 18.08 -9.62
C ILE A 38 5.60 18.68 -8.41
N PRO A 39 5.03 18.63 -7.20
CA PRO A 39 5.67 19.19 -6.00
C PRO A 39 7.07 18.63 -5.73
N ASN A 40 7.95 19.45 -5.20
CA ASN A 40 9.33 19.04 -4.88
C ASN A 40 9.44 18.14 -3.63
N LYS A 41 8.38 18.10 -2.80
CA LYS A 41 8.26 17.26 -1.62
C LYS A 41 6.89 16.57 -1.65
N LEU A 42 6.79 15.56 -2.48
CA LEU A 42 5.56 14.75 -2.63
C LEU A 42 5.74 13.39 -1.95
N LYS A 43 4.76 12.99 -1.16
CA LYS A 43 4.68 11.64 -0.59
C LYS A 43 3.39 10.97 -1.05
N LEU A 44 3.52 9.80 -1.63
CA LEU A 44 2.42 8.99 -2.10
C LEU A 44 2.28 7.76 -1.18
N LEU A 45 1.22 7.72 -0.39
CA LEU A 45 0.91 6.62 0.52
C LEU A 45 -0.18 5.74 -0.05
N ASN A 46 0.00 4.44 0.03
CA ASN A 46 -1.06 3.47 -0.28
C ASN A 46 -0.94 2.23 0.60
N CYS A 47 -2.08 1.60 0.87
CA CYS A 47 -2.09 0.29 1.51
C CYS A 47 -1.56 -0.79 0.53
N VAL A 48 -0.92 -1.81 1.07
CA VAL A 48 -0.28 -2.87 0.29
C VAL A 48 -0.66 -4.24 0.85
N GLY A 49 -1.52 -4.95 0.12
CA GLY A 49 -1.71 -6.39 0.23
C GLY A 49 -0.94 -7.06 -0.93
N GLY A 50 -1.63 -7.50 -1.98
CA GLY A 50 -0.96 -7.95 -3.21
C GLY A 50 -0.23 -6.84 -3.98
N GLY A 51 -0.61 -5.57 -3.77
CA GLY A 51 0.09 -4.39 -4.25
C GLY A 51 -0.42 -3.79 -5.56
N SER A 52 -1.58 -4.21 -6.09
CA SER A 52 -2.10 -3.71 -7.37
C SER A 52 -2.49 -2.24 -7.32
N SER A 53 -3.19 -1.81 -6.25
CA SER A 53 -3.58 -0.42 -6.05
C SER A 53 -2.36 0.48 -5.90
N ALA A 54 -1.42 0.11 -5.02
CA ALA A 54 -0.19 0.87 -4.81
C ALA A 54 0.64 1.01 -6.10
N TYR A 55 0.76 -0.05 -6.90
CA TYR A 55 1.42 0.03 -8.19
C TYR A 55 0.71 1.00 -9.13
N GLY A 56 -0.60 0.90 -9.24
CA GLY A 56 -1.40 1.80 -10.07
C GLY A 56 -1.23 3.26 -9.67
N PHE A 57 -1.29 3.53 -8.38
CA PHE A 57 -1.14 4.87 -7.81
C PHE A 57 0.26 5.48 -7.99
N TRP A 58 1.30 4.64 -8.05
CA TRP A 58 2.69 5.07 -8.16
C TRP A 58 3.26 5.03 -9.58
N SER A 59 2.61 4.37 -10.53
CA SER A 59 3.21 4.01 -11.84
C SER A 59 3.80 5.20 -12.61
N GLU A 60 3.16 6.37 -12.59
CA GLU A 60 3.66 7.58 -13.26
C GLU A 60 4.75 8.32 -12.45
N PHE A 61 5.04 7.86 -11.23
CA PHE A 61 5.95 8.49 -10.30
C PHE A 61 7.17 7.64 -9.95
N ILE A 62 7.24 6.39 -10.41
CA ILE A 62 8.33 5.46 -10.08
C ILE A 62 9.69 6.00 -10.50
N ASP A 63 9.78 6.65 -11.65
CA ASP A 63 11.03 7.16 -12.22
C ASP A 63 11.45 8.55 -11.68
N TYR A 64 10.65 9.18 -10.84
CA TYR A 64 11.04 10.42 -10.19
C TYR A 64 12.12 10.19 -9.15
N ASP A 65 12.98 11.20 -8.94
CA ASP A 65 13.96 11.17 -7.84
C ASP A 65 13.23 10.97 -6.50
N LYS A 66 13.72 10.03 -5.70
CA LYS A 66 13.09 9.71 -4.41
C LYS A 66 13.13 10.87 -3.39
N LYS A 67 14.02 11.86 -3.59
CA LYS A 67 14.02 13.09 -2.78
C LYS A 67 12.87 14.01 -3.12
N GLN A 68 12.40 13.96 -4.37
CA GLN A 68 11.23 14.70 -4.82
C GLN A 68 9.93 13.95 -4.52
N VAL A 69 9.84 12.67 -4.91
CA VAL A 69 8.64 11.84 -4.75
C VAL A 69 8.96 10.59 -3.95
N GLN A 70 8.46 10.52 -2.73
CA GLN A 70 8.57 9.34 -1.87
C GLN A 70 7.34 8.44 -2.04
N LEU A 71 7.58 7.14 -2.21
CA LEU A 71 6.55 6.10 -2.31
C LEU A 71 6.56 5.31 -1.00
N ILE A 72 5.42 5.26 -0.31
CA ILE A 72 5.29 4.63 1.00
C ILE A 72 4.15 3.62 0.96
N GLY A 73 4.49 2.34 1.08
CA GLY A 73 3.55 1.25 1.18
C GLY A 73 3.24 0.92 2.64
N VAL A 74 1.98 0.75 2.94
CA VAL A 74 1.52 0.43 4.30
C VAL A 74 0.85 -0.93 4.29
N GLU A 75 1.46 -1.89 4.97
CA GLU A 75 0.98 -3.26 5.10
C GLU A 75 0.17 -3.43 6.39
N ALA A 76 -0.58 -4.54 6.49
CA ALA A 76 -1.34 -4.85 7.70
C ALA A 76 -0.43 -5.48 8.76
N GLY A 77 -0.29 -4.79 9.88
CA GLY A 77 0.51 -5.20 11.03
C GLY A 77 -0.18 -6.21 11.95
N GLY A 78 -1.45 -6.55 11.68
CA GLY A 78 -2.25 -7.43 12.51
C GLY A 78 -2.69 -6.79 13.83
N SER A 79 -3.27 -7.60 14.71
CA SER A 79 -3.68 -7.16 16.04
C SER A 79 -2.47 -7.04 16.98
N LYS A 80 -2.48 -6.04 17.87
CA LYS A 80 -1.43 -5.87 18.93
C LYS A 80 -1.30 -7.06 19.86
N ASN A 81 -2.36 -7.86 19.99
CA ASN A 81 -2.39 -9.03 20.87
C ASN A 81 -1.97 -10.33 20.16
N SER A 82 -1.70 -10.27 18.88
CA SER A 82 -1.28 -11.40 18.04
C SER A 82 0.18 -11.24 17.60
N LYS A 83 0.80 -12.36 17.26
CA LYS A 83 2.09 -12.37 16.55
C LYS A 83 1.92 -12.48 15.04
N LEU A 84 0.68 -12.71 14.59
CA LEU A 84 0.36 -12.81 13.18
C LEU A 84 0.20 -11.42 12.58
N HIS A 85 0.55 -11.30 11.33
CA HIS A 85 0.45 -10.08 10.53
C HIS A 85 0.39 -10.44 9.04
N ALA A 86 0.06 -9.48 8.19
CA ALA A 86 0.12 -9.62 6.73
C ALA A 86 1.07 -8.57 6.11
N ALA A 87 2.28 -8.48 6.66
CA ALA A 87 3.27 -7.45 6.34
C ALA A 87 4.62 -8.07 5.92
N PRO A 88 4.69 -8.75 4.75
CA PRO A 88 5.89 -9.45 4.31
C PRO A 88 7.08 -8.52 4.02
N LEU A 89 6.86 -7.29 3.58
CA LEU A 89 7.94 -6.36 3.24
C LEU A 89 8.47 -5.62 4.47
N SER A 90 7.61 -5.05 5.28
CA SER A 90 8.02 -4.25 6.44
C SER A 90 8.59 -5.10 7.58
N ASN A 91 8.17 -6.36 7.71
CA ASN A 91 8.70 -7.30 8.72
C ASN A 91 9.83 -8.21 8.21
N ASN A 92 10.46 -7.86 7.07
CA ASN A 92 11.63 -8.55 6.53
C ASN A 92 11.45 -10.07 6.37
N SER A 93 10.31 -10.48 5.81
CA SER A 93 10.03 -11.88 5.48
C SER A 93 11.06 -12.44 4.48
N LYS A 94 11.13 -13.76 4.37
CA LYS A 94 12.06 -14.44 3.47
C LYS A 94 11.50 -14.49 2.04
N LEU A 95 12.40 -14.63 1.06
CA LEU A 95 12.01 -14.91 -0.32
C LEU A 95 11.45 -16.34 -0.41
N GLY A 96 10.31 -16.47 -1.06
CA GLY A 96 9.66 -17.75 -1.33
C GLY A 96 9.03 -17.78 -2.72
N ILE A 97 8.31 -18.84 -3.04
CA ILE A 97 7.55 -18.97 -4.28
C ILE A 97 6.09 -19.19 -3.93
N LEU A 98 5.25 -18.25 -4.37
CA LEU A 98 3.82 -18.32 -4.21
C LEU A 98 3.13 -17.88 -5.51
N HIS A 99 2.08 -18.57 -5.92
CA HIS A 99 1.32 -18.32 -7.16
C HIS A 99 2.19 -18.16 -8.42
N GLY A 100 3.26 -18.96 -8.51
CA GLY A 100 4.16 -18.99 -9.66
C GLY A 100 5.13 -17.79 -9.78
N ALA A 101 5.31 -17.03 -8.71
CA ALA A 101 6.26 -15.93 -8.66
C ALA A 101 7.16 -16.01 -7.43
N LYS A 102 8.40 -15.55 -7.56
CA LYS A 102 9.33 -15.38 -6.45
C LYS A 102 9.13 -14.01 -5.84
N ALA A 103 8.78 -13.96 -4.56
CA ALA A 103 8.49 -12.75 -3.82
C ALA A 103 8.82 -12.92 -2.32
N TYR A 104 8.78 -11.85 -1.56
CA TYR A 104 8.78 -11.95 -0.11
C TYR A 104 7.49 -12.60 0.37
N CYS A 105 7.61 -13.61 1.21
CA CYS A 105 6.49 -14.38 1.76
C CYS A 105 6.67 -14.58 3.27
N ILE A 106 5.58 -14.49 4.00
CA ILE A 106 5.51 -14.93 5.39
C ILE A 106 5.62 -16.46 5.38
N GLN A 107 6.59 -16.99 6.11
CA GLN A 107 6.91 -18.41 6.13
C GLN A 107 7.16 -18.88 7.56
N ASP A 108 6.78 -20.10 7.83
CA ASP A 108 7.15 -20.81 9.04
C ASP A 108 8.65 -21.26 9.02
N ASN A 109 9.07 -22.01 10.04
CA ASN A 109 10.44 -22.47 10.16
C ASN A 109 10.82 -23.53 9.11
N ASP A 110 9.84 -24.22 8.54
CA ASP A 110 10.01 -25.26 7.52
C ASP A 110 9.93 -24.70 6.11
N GLY A 111 9.71 -23.38 5.98
CA GLY A 111 9.61 -22.68 4.71
C GLY A 111 8.24 -22.77 4.03
N GLN A 112 7.24 -23.29 4.73
CA GLN A 112 5.86 -23.29 4.27
C GLN A 112 5.26 -21.89 4.45
N ILE A 113 4.26 -21.55 3.62
CA ILE A 113 3.54 -20.29 3.75
C ILE A 113 2.86 -20.26 5.12
N GLY A 114 3.18 -19.24 5.89
CA GLY A 114 2.66 -19.04 7.25
C GLY A 114 1.25 -18.46 7.25
N GLU A 115 0.62 -18.54 8.40
CA GLU A 115 -0.66 -17.89 8.66
C GLU A 115 -0.51 -16.38 8.72
N THR A 116 -1.56 -15.68 8.33
CA THR A 116 -1.64 -14.22 8.38
C THR A 116 -2.86 -13.79 9.18
N GLU A 117 -2.85 -12.54 9.63
CA GLU A 117 -3.98 -11.93 10.33
C GLU A 117 -4.08 -10.45 9.96
N SER A 118 -5.27 -10.04 9.54
CA SER A 118 -5.65 -8.64 9.36
C SER A 118 -7.15 -8.49 9.47
N LEU A 119 -7.60 -7.42 10.12
CA LEU A 119 -8.99 -7.01 10.09
C LEU A 119 -9.47 -6.66 8.66
N SER A 120 -8.54 -6.26 7.81
CA SER A 120 -8.81 -5.95 6.41
C SER A 120 -8.59 -7.18 5.52
N SER A 121 -9.68 -7.75 5.00
CA SER A 121 -9.63 -8.92 4.12
C SER A 121 -8.79 -8.68 2.85
N GLY A 122 -8.79 -7.47 2.32
CA GLY A 122 -8.00 -7.12 1.12
C GLY A 122 -6.50 -7.00 1.37
N LEU A 123 -6.05 -6.89 2.64
CA LEU A 123 -4.65 -6.88 3.02
C LEU A 123 -4.19 -8.20 3.65
N ASP A 124 -5.10 -9.11 4.00
CA ASP A 124 -4.80 -10.39 4.63
C ASP A 124 -4.22 -11.39 3.62
N TYR A 125 -2.93 -11.23 3.32
CA TYR A 125 -2.25 -12.02 2.31
C TYR A 125 -0.76 -12.22 2.68
N PRO A 126 -0.23 -13.45 2.59
CA PRO A 126 1.12 -13.78 3.09
C PRO A 126 2.27 -13.35 2.17
N SER A 127 1.99 -12.73 1.03
CA SER A 127 3.00 -12.36 0.05
C SER A 127 2.66 -11.03 -0.62
N VAL A 128 3.45 -10.63 -1.58
CA VAL A 128 3.29 -9.37 -2.33
C VAL A 128 3.73 -9.53 -3.78
N SER A 129 3.38 -8.60 -4.65
CA SER A 129 3.87 -8.58 -6.02
C SER A 129 5.41 -8.54 -6.09
N PRO A 130 6.04 -9.29 -7.00
CA PRO A 130 7.48 -9.20 -7.28
C PRO A 130 7.96 -7.78 -7.59
N LEU A 131 7.09 -6.94 -8.14
CA LEU A 131 7.40 -5.54 -8.39
C LEU A 131 7.66 -4.78 -7.08
N HIS A 132 6.83 -4.99 -6.05
CA HIS A 132 7.04 -4.35 -4.76
C HIS A 132 8.32 -4.86 -4.06
N CYS A 133 8.67 -6.14 -4.26
CA CYS A 133 9.97 -6.66 -3.84
C CYS A 133 11.12 -5.87 -4.50
N PHE A 134 11.05 -5.68 -5.81
CA PHE A 134 12.04 -4.90 -6.56
C PHE A 134 12.12 -3.44 -6.08
N LEU A 135 10.98 -2.78 -5.88
CA LEU A 135 10.94 -1.38 -5.38
C LEU A 135 11.53 -1.26 -3.97
N LYS A 136 11.33 -2.26 -3.12
CA LYS A 136 11.97 -2.34 -1.80
C LYS A 136 13.49 -2.52 -1.93
N ASP A 137 13.92 -3.53 -2.66
CA ASP A 137 15.33 -3.92 -2.76
C ASP A 137 16.19 -2.83 -3.40
N THR A 138 15.62 -2.09 -4.34
CA THR A 138 16.28 -0.92 -4.95
C THR A 138 16.20 0.34 -4.10
N GLY A 139 15.48 0.31 -2.99
CA GLY A 139 15.25 1.48 -2.14
C GLY A 139 14.41 2.58 -2.81
N ARG A 140 13.63 2.22 -3.86
CA ARG A 140 12.75 3.18 -4.54
C ARG A 140 11.49 3.46 -3.73
N ALA A 141 10.94 2.46 -3.06
CA ALA A 141 9.81 2.59 -2.16
C ALA A 141 10.17 2.12 -0.75
N GLU A 142 9.55 2.73 0.23
CA GLU A 142 9.64 2.38 1.64
C GLU A 142 8.36 1.64 2.05
N TYR A 143 8.49 0.67 2.96
CA TYR A 143 7.36 -0.10 3.45
C TYR A 143 7.33 -0.07 4.97
N THR A 144 6.13 0.14 5.49
CA THR A 144 5.82 0.11 6.92
C THR A 144 4.52 -0.67 7.12
N SER A 145 4.13 -0.86 8.36
CA SER A 145 2.84 -1.46 8.69
C SER A 145 2.07 -0.60 9.68
N ALA A 146 0.76 -0.75 9.68
CA ALA A 146 -0.13 -0.24 10.71
C ALA A 146 -0.92 -1.40 11.31
N THR A 147 -1.18 -1.35 12.60
CA THR A 147 -1.99 -2.35 13.30
C THR A 147 -3.47 -2.18 13.01
N ASP A 148 -4.25 -3.21 13.27
CA ASP A 148 -5.71 -3.19 13.13
C ASP A 148 -6.36 -2.07 13.96
N GLU A 149 -5.86 -1.85 15.20
CA GLU A 149 -6.36 -0.80 16.06
C GLU A 149 -6.02 0.60 15.54
N GLU A 150 -4.82 0.78 14.97
CA GLU A 150 -4.45 2.05 14.34
C GLU A 150 -5.29 2.33 13.10
N ALA A 151 -5.55 1.31 12.27
CA ALA A 151 -6.42 1.42 11.11
C ALA A 151 -7.87 1.75 11.48
N LEU A 152 -8.44 1.10 12.49
CA LEU A 152 -9.79 1.40 13.00
C LEU A 152 -9.90 2.82 13.57
N ASN A 153 -8.88 3.27 14.29
CA ASN A 153 -8.86 4.63 14.82
C ASN A 153 -8.78 5.66 13.69
N ALA A 154 -7.96 5.40 12.67
CA ALA A 154 -7.86 6.24 11.49
C ALA A 154 -9.18 6.28 10.71
N TYR A 155 -9.83 5.13 10.48
CA TYR A 155 -11.16 5.04 9.89
C TYR A 155 -12.17 5.97 10.59
N LYS A 156 -12.29 5.84 11.93
CA LYS A 156 -13.22 6.64 12.72
C LYS A 156 -12.91 8.14 12.65
N LEU A 157 -11.62 8.50 12.69
CA LEU A 157 -11.19 9.89 12.64
C LEU A 157 -11.49 10.52 11.27
N VAL A 158 -11.12 9.85 10.19
CA VAL A 158 -11.34 10.31 8.81
C VAL A 158 -12.83 10.43 8.53
N SER A 159 -13.63 9.42 8.90
CA SER A 159 -15.08 9.45 8.71
C SER A 159 -15.72 10.61 9.43
N LYS A 160 -15.26 10.92 10.65
CA LYS A 160 -15.78 12.01 11.46
C LYS A 160 -15.39 13.40 10.93
N LEU A 161 -14.15 13.57 10.46
CA LEU A 161 -13.63 14.89 10.10
C LEU A 161 -13.88 15.26 8.64
N GLU A 162 -13.75 14.28 7.73
CA GLU A 162 -13.81 14.50 6.29
C GLU A 162 -15.16 14.08 5.68
N ASN A 163 -16.04 13.46 6.47
CA ASN A 163 -17.33 12.90 6.01
C ASN A 163 -17.19 11.94 4.82
N ILE A 164 -16.09 11.22 4.77
CA ILE A 164 -15.85 10.11 3.85
C ILE A 164 -15.77 8.81 4.65
N SER A 165 -16.13 7.68 4.04
CA SER A 165 -16.11 6.37 4.68
C SER A 165 -15.13 5.45 3.96
N PRO A 166 -13.82 5.56 4.24
CA PRO A 166 -12.83 4.69 3.60
C PRO A 166 -13.06 3.23 4.02
N SER A 167 -12.67 2.27 3.21
CA SER A 167 -12.62 0.87 3.67
C SER A 167 -11.44 0.65 4.63
N LEU A 168 -11.37 -0.54 5.22
CA LEU A 168 -10.31 -0.90 6.16
C LEU A 168 -8.92 -0.92 5.52
N GLU A 169 -8.82 -1.25 4.22
CA GLU A 169 -7.55 -1.23 3.50
C GLU A 169 -6.88 0.15 3.52
N PRO A 170 -7.47 1.22 2.94
CA PRO A 170 -6.84 2.53 2.95
C PRO A 170 -6.75 3.12 4.36
N SER A 171 -7.54 2.63 5.33
CA SER A 171 -7.43 3.07 6.73
C SER A 171 -6.06 2.78 7.34
N HIS A 172 -5.34 1.75 6.88
CA HIS A 172 -3.93 1.52 7.26
C HIS A 172 -3.02 2.65 6.73
N ALA A 173 -3.23 3.08 5.48
CA ALA A 173 -2.48 4.22 4.93
C ALA A 173 -2.82 5.53 5.65
N PHE A 174 -4.09 5.77 5.97
CA PHE A 174 -4.50 6.92 6.78
C PHE A 174 -3.88 6.91 8.18
N ALA A 175 -3.78 5.76 8.85
CA ALA A 175 -3.12 5.64 10.15
C ALA A 175 -1.65 6.10 10.08
N THR A 176 -0.93 5.62 9.07
CA THR A 176 0.44 6.05 8.82
C THR A 176 0.52 7.55 8.51
N ALA A 177 -0.37 8.08 7.68
CA ALA A 177 -0.42 9.49 7.34
C ALA A 177 -0.64 10.38 8.57
N ILE A 178 -1.58 10.02 9.45
CA ILE A 178 -1.87 10.74 10.71
C ILE A 178 -0.62 10.79 11.59
N SER A 179 0.12 9.69 11.71
CA SER A 179 1.34 9.65 12.52
C SER A 179 2.52 10.39 11.89
N LEU A 180 2.55 10.48 10.56
CA LEU A 180 3.63 11.08 9.79
C LEU A 180 3.47 12.59 9.63
N ALA A 181 2.26 13.07 9.35
CA ALA A 181 1.96 14.47 9.01
C ALA A 181 2.53 15.49 10.00
N PRO A 182 2.43 15.31 11.33
CA PRO A 182 3.00 16.26 12.29
C PRO A 182 4.52 16.42 12.22
N LYS A 183 5.22 15.46 11.61
CA LYS A 183 6.70 15.43 11.50
C LYS A 183 7.19 16.02 10.19
N LEU A 184 6.27 16.34 9.27
CA LEU A 184 6.61 16.85 7.95
C LEU A 184 6.70 18.38 7.93
N SER A 185 7.50 18.89 7.01
CA SER A 185 7.51 20.33 6.72
C SER A 185 6.20 20.75 6.04
N LYS A 186 5.75 21.98 6.28
CA LYS A 186 4.47 22.50 5.77
C LYS A 186 4.35 22.56 4.25
N ASP A 187 5.47 22.51 3.54
CA ASP A 187 5.56 22.48 2.09
C ASP A 187 5.55 21.05 1.51
N THR A 188 5.37 20.03 2.36
CA THR A 188 5.21 18.64 1.93
C THR A 188 3.77 18.37 1.54
N ILE A 189 3.57 17.86 0.33
CA ILE A 189 2.27 17.37 -0.13
C ILE A 189 2.19 15.87 0.16
N LEU A 190 1.14 15.46 0.84
CA LEU A 190 0.86 14.08 1.22
C LEU A 190 -0.40 13.62 0.50
N CYS A 191 -0.26 12.72 -0.47
CA CYS A 191 -1.39 12.11 -1.17
C CYS A 191 -1.59 10.68 -0.70
N ILE A 192 -2.84 10.33 -0.43
CA ILE A 192 -3.25 9.01 0.03
C ILE A 192 -4.29 8.48 -0.95
N ASP A 193 -4.10 7.25 -1.45
CA ASP A 193 -5.11 6.57 -2.25
C ASP A 193 -6.19 5.99 -1.33
N SER A 194 -7.40 6.55 -1.39
CA SER A 194 -8.59 6.00 -0.73
C SER A 194 -9.25 4.96 -1.63
N CYS A 195 -8.59 3.83 -1.83
CA CYS A 195 -8.89 2.82 -2.84
C CYS A 195 -10.14 1.96 -2.56
N GLY A 196 -10.91 2.25 -1.53
CA GLY A 196 -12.13 1.50 -1.20
C GLY A 196 -13.06 2.26 -0.27
N HIS A 197 -14.33 1.83 -0.27
CA HIS A 197 -15.40 2.39 0.56
C HIS A 197 -15.90 1.36 1.59
N SER A 198 -16.26 1.82 2.78
CA SER A 198 -16.64 0.98 3.94
C SER A 198 -17.92 0.12 3.72
N LEU A 199 -18.74 0.44 2.73
CA LEU A 199 -19.93 -0.40 2.44
C LEU A 199 -19.59 -1.86 2.12
N LYS A 200 -18.35 -2.16 1.71
CA LYS A 200 -17.89 -3.54 1.50
C LYS A 200 -17.52 -4.26 2.81
N ASP A 201 -17.33 -3.52 3.90
CA ASP A 201 -16.91 -4.02 5.21
C ASP A 201 -18.10 -4.14 6.19
N SER A 202 -19.34 -3.96 5.71
CA SER A 202 -20.56 -3.85 6.53
C SER A 202 -21.35 -5.16 6.64
N ASP A 203 -20.69 -6.30 6.83
CA ASP A 203 -21.33 -7.58 7.17
C ASP A 203 -21.19 -7.89 8.66
#